data_bae5b556e95a73d4a5e849bc834c668a
#
_entry.id   bae5b556e95a73d4a5e849bc834c668a
#
_cell.length_a   1.000
_cell.length_b   1.000
_cell.length_c   1.000
_cell.angle_alpha   90.00
_cell.angle_beta   90.00
_cell.angle_gamma   90.00
#
_symmetry.space_group_name_H-M   'P 1'
#
loop_
_entity.id
_entity.type
_entity.pdbx_description
1 polymer ?
#
loop_
_entity_poly.entity_id
_entity_poly.type
_entity_poly.pdbx_seq_one_letter_code
_entity_poly.pdbx_strand_id
1 'polypeptide(L)'
;MTKGEKELYGKIARLGCSLCRYQGNEGTPAELHHIRRTSKRSLAPVIPLCPYHHRGSNTSIHGMGRKRFEKEYAITEEQLLVQTKILIGEDYE
;
A
#
# COMPACT_ATOMS: atom_id res chain seq x y z
N MET A 1 19.24 -1.14 -2.51
CA MET A 1 18.34 -0.09 -1.99
C MET A 1 19.16 1.07 -1.46
N THR A 2 18.84 2.28 -1.87
CA THR A 2 19.56 3.46 -1.39
C THR A 2 19.07 3.84 0.01
N LYS A 3 19.85 4.68 0.69
CA LYS A 3 19.49 5.18 2.01
C LYS A 3 18.16 5.95 1.96
N GLY A 4 17.96 6.76 0.91
CA GLY A 4 16.73 7.51 0.74
C GLY A 4 15.50 6.63 0.56
N GLU A 5 15.63 5.57 -0.21
CA GLU A 5 14.55 4.60 -0.39
C GLU A 5 14.21 3.91 0.93
N LYS A 6 15.22 3.55 1.69
CA LYS A 6 15.04 2.90 2.98
C LYS A 6 14.28 3.79 3.95
N GLU A 7 14.62 5.08 4.00
CA GLU A 7 13.93 6.05 4.83
C GLU A 7 12.48 6.24 4.39
N LEU A 8 12.26 6.34 3.07
CA LEU A 8 10.92 6.50 2.52
C LEU A 8 10.05 5.28 2.85
N TYR A 9 10.56 4.08 2.63
CA TYR A 9 9.82 2.85 2.92
C TYR A 9 9.50 2.74 4.41
N GLY A 10 10.41 3.17 5.27
CA GLY A 10 10.16 3.22 6.69
C GLY A 10 9.02 4.16 7.05
N LYS A 11 8.97 5.33 6.41
CA LYS A 11 7.88 6.29 6.62
C LYS A 11 6.55 5.72 6.15
N ILE A 12 6.53 5.07 4.99
CA ILE A 12 5.31 4.46 4.44
C ILE A 12 4.80 3.39 5.39
N ALA A 13 5.67 2.50 5.86
CA ALA A 13 5.27 1.44 6.78
C ALA A 13 4.69 2.00 8.08
N ARG A 14 5.25 3.09 8.57
CA ARG A 14 4.78 3.71 9.82
C ARG A 14 3.43 4.39 9.70
N LEU A 15 2.96 4.68 8.49
CA LEU A 15 1.60 5.22 8.31
C LEU A 15 0.53 4.23 8.73
N GLY A 16 0.85 2.94 8.72
CA GLY A 16 -0.15 1.91 8.90
C GLY A 16 -0.89 1.59 7.62
N CYS A 17 -1.72 0.57 7.65
CA CYS A 17 -2.44 0.07 6.49
C CYS A 17 -3.31 1.16 5.84
N SER A 18 -3.10 1.38 4.56
CA SER A 18 -3.83 2.38 3.78
C SER A 18 -5.32 2.02 3.67
N LEU A 19 -5.63 0.74 3.45
CA LEU A 19 -7.01 0.28 3.36
C LEU A 19 -7.72 0.37 4.72
N CYS A 20 -7.06 -0.02 5.80
CA CYS A 20 -7.64 0.11 7.14
C CYS A 20 -7.92 1.57 7.45
N ARG A 21 -7.01 2.48 7.09
CA ARG A 21 -7.22 3.91 7.25
C ARG A 21 -8.45 4.39 6.47
N TYR A 22 -8.61 3.91 5.24
CA TYR A 22 -9.79 4.22 4.43
C TYR A 22 -11.08 3.76 5.13
N GLN A 23 -11.00 2.63 5.82
CA GLN A 23 -12.14 2.07 6.56
C GLN A 23 -12.35 2.71 7.94
N GLY A 24 -11.51 3.68 8.32
CA GLY A 24 -11.63 4.37 9.58
C GLY A 24 -10.73 3.83 10.70
N ASN A 25 -9.83 2.91 10.40
CA ASN A 25 -8.94 2.27 11.38
C ASN A 25 -7.49 2.66 11.11
N GLU A 26 -7.04 3.74 11.74
CA GLU A 26 -5.67 4.21 11.58
C GLU A 26 -4.69 3.42 12.44
N GLY A 27 -3.45 3.30 11.95
CA GLY A 27 -2.36 2.75 12.75
C GLY A 27 -2.23 1.24 12.73
N THR A 28 -2.98 0.53 11.89
CA THR A 28 -2.81 -0.92 11.76
C THR A 28 -1.43 -1.21 11.17
N PRO A 29 -0.59 -2.03 11.84
CA PRO A 29 0.74 -2.33 11.33
C PRO A 29 0.71 -2.83 9.90
N ALA A 30 1.62 -2.31 9.07
CA ALA A 30 1.57 -2.52 7.63
C ALA A 30 2.86 -3.09 7.08
N GLU A 31 2.70 -3.84 6.00
CA GLU A 31 3.79 -4.31 5.14
C GLU A 31 3.81 -3.43 3.90
N LEU A 32 4.89 -3.48 3.14
CA LEU A 32 5.00 -2.72 1.91
C LEU A 32 4.45 -3.53 0.75
N HIS A 33 3.48 -2.97 0.03
CA HIS A 33 2.91 -3.59 -1.16
C HIS A 33 3.35 -2.82 -2.39
N HIS A 34 4.04 -3.50 -3.30
CA HIS A 34 4.49 -2.92 -4.56
C HIS A 34 3.37 -3.02 -5.60
N ILE A 35 2.98 -1.88 -6.16
CA ILE A 35 1.96 -1.83 -7.20
C ILE A 35 2.66 -2.13 -8.53
N ARG A 36 2.62 -3.39 -8.95
CA ARG A 36 3.36 -3.87 -10.12
C ARG A 36 2.40 -4.09 -11.29
N ARG A 37 2.33 -3.10 -12.16
CA ARG A 37 1.49 -3.22 -13.36
C ARG A 37 2.30 -3.54 -14.59
N THR A 38 3.22 -2.64 -14.93
CA THR A 38 4.08 -2.81 -16.11
C THR A 38 5.54 -2.63 -15.76
N SER A 39 5.85 -2.09 -14.58
CA SER A 39 7.20 -1.78 -14.14
C SER A 39 7.85 -2.94 -13.40
N LYS A 40 9.17 -2.95 -13.38
CA LYS A 40 9.92 -3.85 -12.52
C LYS A 40 9.66 -3.48 -11.06
N ARG A 41 9.80 -4.45 -10.17
CA ARG A 41 9.57 -4.25 -8.74
C ARG A 41 10.35 -3.04 -8.18
N SER A 42 11.58 -2.87 -8.61
CA SER A 42 12.43 -1.78 -8.13
C SER A 42 11.91 -0.39 -8.50
N LEU A 43 11.06 -0.30 -9.53
CA LEU A 43 10.49 0.96 -10.01
C LEU A 43 9.03 1.12 -9.63
N ALA A 44 8.43 0.09 -9.04
CA ALA A 44 7.00 0.11 -8.71
C ALA A 44 6.74 1.01 -7.49
N PRO A 45 5.66 1.81 -7.52
CA PRO A 45 5.26 2.56 -6.35
C PRO A 45 4.80 1.63 -5.25
N VAL A 46 4.88 2.10 -4.00
CA VAL A 46 4.63 1.28 -2.81
C VAL A 46 3.54 1.92 -1.97
N ILE A 47 2.63 1.08 -1.46
CA ILE A 47 1.63 1.50 -0.48
C ILE A 47 1.71 0.59 0.74
N PRO A 48 1.28 1.07 1.93
CA PRO A 48 1.26 0.22 3.12
C PRO A 48 -0.05 -0.56 3.20
N LEU A 49 0.04 -1.87 3.36
CA LEU A 49 -1.12 -2.74 3.58
C LEU A 49 -0.81 -3.69 4.73
N CYS A 50 -1.76 -3.86 5.65
CA CYS A 50 -1.56 -4.78 6.75
C CYS A 50 -1.50 -6.23 6.21
N PRO A 51 -0.92 -7.16 6.98
CA PRO A 51 -0.82 -8.56 6.53
C PRO A 51 -2.16 -9.13 6.08
N TYR A 52 -3.24 -8.80 6.78
CA TYR A 52 -4.57 -9.30 6.44
C TYR A 52 -5.02 -8.86 5.05
N HIS A 53 -4.86 -7.57 4.71
CA HIS A 53 -5.28 -7.04 3.41
C HIS A 53 -4.25 -7.29 2.32
N HIS A 54 -3.00 -7.52 2.68
CA HIS A 54 -1.91 -7.70 1.72
C HIS A 54 -1.84 -9.15 1.22
N ARG A 55 -1.73 -10.13 2.12
CA ARG A 55 -1.51 -11.53 1.72
C ARG A 55 -2.00 -12.57 2.71
N GLY A 56 -2.47 -12.17 3.88
CA GLY A 56 -2.76 -13.09 4.98
C GLY A 56 -4.15 -13.66 5.01
N SER A 57 -4.98 -13.39 4.01
CA SER A 57 -6.36 -13.87 4.01
C SER A 57 -6.87 -14.03 2.57
N ASN A 58 -8.02 -14.68 2.43
CA ASN A 58 -8.69 -14.81 1.13
C ASN A 58 -9.22 -13.47 0.61
N THR A 59 -9.33 -12.48 1.50
CA THR A 59 -9.79 -11.14 1.13
C THR A 59 -8.63 -10.15 0.98
N SER A 60 -7.40 -10.66 0.94
CA SER A 60 -6.21 -9.84 0.67
C SER A 60 -6.04 -9.64 -0.82
N ILE A 61 -5.25 -8.63 -1.20
CA ILE A 61 -5.00 -8.36 -2.62
C ILE A 61 -4.28 -9.53 -3.30
N HIS A 62 -3.37 -10.20 -2.59
CA HIS A 62 -2.70 -11.40 -3.14
C HIS A 62 -3.60 -12.63 -3.10
N GLY A 63 -4.58 -12.65 -2.20
CA GLY A 63 -5.52 -13.77 -2.10
C GLY A 63 -6.58 -13.77 -3.19
N MET A 64 -7.12 -12.60 -3.54
CA MET A 64 -8.22 -12.52 -4.51
C MET A 64 -7.87 -11.84 -5.82
N GLY A 65 -6.69 -11.23 -5.91
CA GLY A 65 -6.28 -10.49 -7.09
C GLY A 65 -6.76 -9.04 -7.08
N ARG A 66 -6.08 -8.20 -7.84
CA ARG A 66 -6.31 -6.76 -7.82
C ARG A 66 -7.73 -6.35 -8.18
N LYS A 67 -8.26 -6.87 -9.28
CA LYS A 67 -9.59 -6.47 -9.76
C LYS A 67 -10.68 -6.77 -8.76
N ARG A 68 -10.65 -7.98 -8.21
CA ARG A 68 -11.65 -8.40 -7.23
C ARG A 68 -11.49 -7.63 -5.92
N PHE A 69 -10.24 -7.39 -5.51
CA PHE A 69 -9.94 -6.61 -4.32
C PHE A 69 -10.51 -5.19 -4.44
N GLU A 70 -10.28 -4.54 -5.58
CA GLU A 70 -10.79 -3.18 -5.80
C GLU A 70 -12.32 -3.13 -5.82
N LYS A 71 -12.95 -4.16 -6.37
CA LYS A 71 -14.41 -4.26 -6.37
C LYS A 71 -14.95 -4.49 -4.97
N GLU A 72 -14.30 -5.39 -4.21
CA GLU A 72 -14.75 -5.76 -2.86
C GLU A 72 -14.70 -4.57 -1.90
N TYR A 73 -13.63 -3.80 -1.95
CA TYR A 73 -13.42 -2.70 -1.01
C TYR A 73 -13.83 -1.32 -1.57
N ALA A 74 -14.27 -1.27 -2.81
CA ALA A 74 -14.72 -0.04 -3.48
C ALA A 74 -13.64 1.05 -3.50
N ILE A 75 -12.38 0.65 -3.62
CA ILE A 75 -11.26 1.58 -3.74
C ILE A 75 -10.14 0.91 -4.56
N THR A 76 -9.45 1.72 -5.37
CA THR A 76 -8.38 1.19 -6.23
C THR A 76 -7.01 1.35 -5.59
N GLU A 77 -6.03 0.56 -6.09
CA GLU A 77 -4.63 0.74 -5.67
C GLU A 77 -4.16 2.16 -5.96
N GLU A 78 -4.60 2.74 -7.07
CA GLU A 78 -4.23 4.12 -7.41
C GLU A 78 -4.73 5.12 -6.37
N GLN A 79 -5.95 4.93 -5.90
CA GLN A 79 -6.52 5.79 -4.87
C GLN A 79 -5.78 5.64 -3.55
N LEU A 80 -5.40 4.42 -3.20
CA LEU A 80 -4.58 4.18 -2.00
C LEU A 80 -3.20 4.80 -2.15
N LEU A 81 -2.65 4.77 -3.35
CA LEU A 81 -1.36 5.41 -3.63
C LEU A 81 -1.45 6.93 -3.50
N VAL A 82 -2.52 7.53 -4.01
CA VAL A 82 -2.75 8.98 -3.85
C VAL A 82 -2.82 9.34 -2.37
N GLN A 83 -3.56 8.56 -1.59
CA GLN A 83 -3.64 8.77 -0.14
C GLN A 83 -2.24 8.73 0.49
N THR A 84 -1.45 7.71 0.14
CA THR A 84 -0.11 7.54 0.69
C THR A 84 0.79 8.72 0.33
N LYS A 85 0.74 9.17 -0.92
CA LYS A 85 1.53 10.31 -1.38
C LYS A 85 1.18 11.59 -0.64
N ILE A 86 -0.10 11.82 -0.41
CA ILE A 86 -0.55 13.00 0.33
C ILE A 86 -0.01 12.96 1.76
N LEU A 87 -0.07 11.81 2.40
CA LEU A 87 0.36 11.66 3.79
C LEU A 87 1.88 11.77 3.95
N ILE A 88 2.63 11.28 2.99
CA ILE A 88 4.11 11.36 3.02
C ILE A 88 4.59 12.75 2.59
N GLY A 89 3.87 13.38 1.67
CA GLY A 89 4.22 14.70 1.16
C GLY A 89 5.34 14.64 0.14
N GLU A 90 6.26 15.62 0.20
CA GLU A 90 7.31 15.78 -0.82
C GLU A 90 8.29 14.62 -0.92
N ASP A 91 8.41 13.80 0.13
CA ASP A 91 9.35 12.69 0.15
C ASP A 91 8.92 11.54 -0.77
N TYR A 92 7.68 11.53 -1.20
CA TYR A 92 7.16 10.49 -2.09
C TYR A 92 6.83 11.09 -3.45
N GLU A 93 7.56 10.64 -4.45
CA GLU A 93 7.31 11.06 -5.83
C GLU A 93 6.66 9.95 -6.65
#